data_bf67faa72183ebe312e6837636f720bd
#
_entry.id   bf67faa72183ebe312e6837636f720bd
#
_cell.length_a   1.000
_cell.length_b   1.000
_cell.length_c   1.000
_cell.angle_alpha   90.00
_cell.angle_beta   90.00
_cell.angle_gamma   90.00
#
_symmetry.space_group_name_H-M   'P 1'
#
loop_
_entity.id
_entity.type
_entity.pdbx_description
1 polymer ?
#
loop_
_entity_poly.entity_id
_entity_poly.type
_entity_poly.pdbx_seq_one_letter_code
_entity_poly.pdbx_strand_id
1 'polypeptide(L)'
;MTQGRSLIVPVAGSVIALCLAFAGVASGESSPTIRIEAPPELKGQAAAVRALERGDWDPLLDLVGLDSAGAPIRVVLAPESSPLATRVASWVSGYAVPALDTVVLFPGRVPSYPDRNMESLLRHEIAHVMISRAARGNPLPRWFDEGTATVAAREWGIEDGARAALATIGPGPRSLHDVDAAFSGDSSTASRAYAISAALVRYLLRRHGDTAVGRILARVGKGAGFGDAFEAATGESSGNFARGYFRREALWTAWVPFLTSSTVLWMAITLLALVVFSLTFR
;
A
#
# COMPACT_ATOMS: atom_id res chain seq x y z
N MET A 1 -80.79 37.81 42.19
CA MET A 1 -81.25 36.92 41.10
C MET A 1 -80.44 37.27 39.85
N THR A 2 -79.46 36.46 39.51
CA THR A 2 -78.94 36.26 38.14
C THR A 2 -77.72 35.36 38.22
N GLN A 3 -77.92 34.16 37.66
CA GLN A 3 -76.92 33.11 37.60
C GLN A 3 -75.84 33.47 36.56
N GLY A 4 -74.56 33.41 36.97
CA GLY A 4 -73.38 33.46 36.07
C GLY A 4 -73.02 32.02 35.66
N ARG A 5 -73.14 31.71 34.38
CA ARG A 5 -72.64 30.47 33.74
C ARG A 5 -71.21 30.55 33.52
N SER A 6 -70.40 29.70 34.16
CA SER A 6 -69.00 29.46 33.81
C SER A 6 -68.95 28.64 32.53
N LEU A 7 -68.25 29.17 31.51
CA LEU A 7 -67.85 28.45 30.28
C LEU A 7 -66.50 27.79 30.53
N ILE A 8 -66.47 26.48 30.54
CA ILE A 8 -65.25 25.69 30.54
C ILE A 8 -64.84 25.48 29.08
N VAL A 9 -63.69 26.03 28.70
CA VAL A 9 -63.03 25.79 27.40
C VAL A 9 -62.11 24.61 27.55
N PRO A 10 -62.19 23.55 26.75
CA PRO A 10 -61.18 22.46 26.75
C PRO A 10 -59.96 22.91 25.96
N VAL A 11 -58.79 22.94 26.59
CA VAL A 11 -57.49 23.08 25.95
C VAL A 11 -57.12 21.74 25.31
N ALA A 12 -57.28 21.64 24.00
CA ALA A 12 -56.78 20.52 23.24
C ALA A 12 -55.25 20.62 23.12
N GLY A 13 -54.53 19.82 23.91
CA GLY A 13 -53.09 19.67 23.81
C GLY A 13 -52.73 18.88 22.56
N SER A 14 -52.23 19.54 21.52
CA SER A 14 -51.57 18.89 20.37
C SER A 14 -50.24 18.37 20.78
N VAL A 15 -50.12 17.06 20.97
CA VAL A 15 -48.80 16.37 21.08
C VAL A 15 -48.25 16.23 19.67
N ILE A 16 -47.32 17.11 19.31
CA ILE A 16 -46.50 16.96 18.09
C ILE A 16 -45.47 15.86 18.39
N ALA A 17 -45.75 14.65 17.90
CA ALA A 17 -44.75 13.56 17.85
C ALA A 17 -43.70 13.92 16.84
N LEU A 18 -42.54 14.39 17.31
CA LEU A 18 -41.33 14.60 16.50
C LEU A 18 -40.72 13.22 16.18
N CYS A 19 -41.13 12.62 15.06
CA CYS A 19 -40.41 11.47 14.49
C CYS A 19 -39.01 11.90 14.01
N LEU A 20 -38.01 11.75 14.88
CA LEU A 20 -36.60 11.75 14.46
C LEU A 20 -36.41 10.50 13.60
N ALA A 21 -36.52 10.67 12.30
CA ALA A 21 -35.97 9.71 11.34
C ALA A 21 -34.46 9.70 11.53
N PHE A 22 -33.94 8.74 12.30
CA PHE A 22 -32.57 8.34 12.21
C PHE A 22 -32.39 7.80 10.78
N ALA A 23 -31.94 8.63 9.88
CA ALA A 23 -31.26 8.18 8.67
C ALA A 23 -30.04 7.41 9.16
N GLY A 24 -30.15 6.08 9.25
CA GLY A 24 -29.01 5.21 9.43
C GLY A 24 -28.05 5.54 8.29
N VAL A 25 -26.96 6.21 8.62
CA VAL A 25 -25.79 6.23 7.75
C VAL A 25 -25.44 4.75 7.60
N ALA A 26 -25.77 4.18 6.45
CA ALA A 26 -25.24 2.88 6.07
C ALA A 26 -23.72 3.09 6.08
N SER A 27 -23.07 2.58 7.12
CA SER A 27 -21.63 2.40 7.13
C SER A 27 -21.35 1.52 5.92
N GLY A 28 -20.89 2.13 4.82
CA GLY A 28 -20.47 1.38 3.64
C GLY A 28 -19.48 0.34 4.13
N GLU A 29 -19.68 -0.92 3.75
CA GLU A 29 -18.72 -1.97 4.07
C GLU A 29 -17.35 -1.48 3.64
N SER A 30 -16.46 -1.24 4.59
CA SER A 30 -15.10 -0.80 4.33
C SER A 30 -14.31 -1.88 3.56
N SER A 31 -14.68 -3.13 3.76
CA SER A 31 -14.04 -4.28 3.10
C SER A 31 -14.47 -4.43 1.63
N PRO A 32 -13.53 -4.77 0.73
CA PRO A 32 -13.86 -5.06 -0.66
C PRO A 32 -14.67 -6.36 -0.77
N THR A 33 -15.80 -6.31 -1.46
CA THR A 33 -16.53 -7.52 -1.85
C THR A 33 -15.74 -8.25 -2.95
N ILE A 34 -15.41 -9.51 -2.74
CA ILE A 34 -14.59 -10.31 -3.67
C ILE A 34 -15.45 -11.40 -4.32
N ARG A 35 -15.47 -11.44 -5.65
CA ARG A 35 -16.09 -12.51 -6.45
C ARG A 35 -15.01 -13.42 -7.00
N ILE A 36 -14.90 -14.66 -6.47
CA ILE A 36 -13.84 -15.59 -6.82
C ILE A 36 -14.31 -16.52 -7.93
N GLU A 37 -13.52 -16.57 -9.00
CA GLU A 37 -13.63 -17.52 -10.10
C GLU A 37 -12.41 -18.45 -10.06
N ALA A 38 -12.63 -19.75 -9.97
CA ALA A 38 -11.57 -20.73 -9.92
C ALA A 38 -12.01 -22.03 -10.60
N PRO A 39 -11.11 -22.68 -11.37
CA PRO A 39 -11.37 -24.00 -11.90
C PRO A 39 -11.39 -25.05 -10.77
N PRO A 40 -11.94 -26.27 -11.02
CA PRO A 40 -12.12 -27.28 -9.99
C PRO A 40 -10.84 -27.67 -9.24
N GLU A 41 -9.70 -27.69 -9.90
CA GLU A 41 -8.40 -28.04 -9.33
C GLU A 41 -7.87 -26.99 -8.33
N LEU A 42 -8.36 -25.75 -8.39
CA LEU A 42 -7.96 -24.66 -7.48
C LEU A 42 -9.00 -24.36 -6.38
N LYS A 43 -9.95 -25.27 -6.13
CA LYS A 43 -11.01 -25.06 -5.11
C LYS A 43 -10.44 -24.80 -3.71
N GLY A 44 -9.35 -25.48 -3.34
CA GLY A 44 -8.69 -25.27 -2.04
C GLY A 44 -8.12 -23.86 -1.91
N GLN A 45 -7.43 -23.39 -2.94
CA GLN A 45 -6.88 -22.03 -2.99
C GLN A 45 -8.00 -20.99 -3.03
N ALA A 46 -9.09 -21.24 -3.75
CA ALA A 46 -10.26 -20.38 -3.75
C ALA A 46 -10.91 -20.23 -2.36
N ALA A 47 -10.95 -21.32 -1.58
CA ALA A 47 -11.44 -21.26 -0.20
C ALA A 47 -10.52 -20.43 0.70
N ALA A 48 -9.19 -20.56 0.53
CA ALA A 48 -8.20 -19.75 1.25
C ALA A 48 -8.34 -18.26 0.90
N VAL A 49 -8.45 -17.91 -0.39
CA VAL A 49 -8.66 -16.52 -0.83
C VAL A 49 -9.96 -15.95 -0.30
N ARG A 50 -11.06 -16.74 -0.26
CA ARG A 50 -12.34 -16.31 0.33
C ARG A 50 -12.25 -16.02 1.83
N ALA A 51 -11.40 -16.74 2.54
CA ALA A 51 -11.17 -16.47 3.96
C ALA A 51 -10.50 -15.11 4.20
N LEU A 52 -9.66 -14.65 3.26
CA LEU A 52 -8.96 -13.37 3.30
C LEU A 52 -9.87 -12.16 3.05
N GLU A 53 -11.04 -12.34 2.43
CA GLU A 53 -12.04 -11.27 2.23
C GLU A 53 -12.45 -10.60 3.56
N ARG A 54 -12.47 -11.39 4.64
CA ARG A 54 -12.81 -10.91 6.00
C ARG A 54 -11.65 -10.22 6.72
N GLY A 55 -10.52 -10.05 6.05
CA GLY A 55 -9.37 -9.36 6.62
C GLY A 55 -9.63 -7.88 6.87
N ASP A 56 -8.75 -7.26 7.63
CA ASP A 56 -8.75 -5.81 7.84
C ASP A 56 -8.22 -5.10 6.58
N TRP A 57 -9.10 -4.34 5.91
CA TRP A 57 -8.80 -3.58 4.70
C TRP A 57 -8.72 -2.07 4.95
N ASP A 58 -9.09 -1.61 6.15
CA ASP A 58 -9.07 -0.19 6.51
C ASP A 58 -7.69 0.46 6.30
N PRO A 59 -6.55 -0.19 6.64
CA PRO A 59 -5.24 0.41 6.39
C PRO A 59 -4.94 0.67 4.90
N LEU A 60 -5.45 -0.17 3.99
CA LEU A 60 -5.33 0.07 2.54
C LEU A 60 -6.20 1.25 2.11
N LEU A 61 -7.46 1.31 2.56
CA LEU A 61 -8.37 2.39 2.21
C LEU A 61 -7.86 3.73 2.74
N ASP A 62 -7.39 3.78 3.97
CA ASP A 62 -6.77 4.96 4.58
C ASP A 62 -5.54 5.42 3.79
N LEU A 63 -4.67 4.49 3.41
CA LEU A 63 -3.47 4.80 2.64
C LEU A 63 -3.80 5.48 1.31
N VAL A 64 -4.80 4.98 0.60
CA VAL A 64 -5.20 5.52 -0.71
C VAL A 64 -6.22 6.65 -0.62
N GLY A 65 -6.76 6.92 0.57
CA GLY A 65 -7.73 7.99 0.84
C GLY A 65 -9.11 7.73 0.28
N LEU A 66 -9.60 6.49 0.40
CA LEU A 66 -10.94 6.08 0.03
C LEU A 66 -11.78 5.77 1.28
N ASP A 67 -13.02 6.26 1.32
CA ASP A 67 -13.98 5.99 2.40
C ASP A 67 -14.62 4.59 2.28
N SER A 68 -14.56 3.97 1.11
CA SER A 68 -15.10 2.64 0.86
C SER A 68 -14.38 1.95 -0.31
N ALA A 69 -14.40 0.63 -0.32
CA ALA A 69 -13.80 -0.16 -1.39
C ALA A 69 -14.54 -0.03 -2.74
N GLY A 70 -15.85 0.27 -2.73
CA GLY A 70 -16.64 0.47 -3.94
C GLY A 70 -17.17 -0.84 -4.56
N ALA A 71 -17.19 -0.92 -5.90
CA ALA A 71 -17.75 -2.06 -6.62
C ALA A 71 -17.03 -3.38 -6.31
N PRO A 72 -17.72 -4.54 -6.41
CA PRO A 72 -17.09 -5.85 -6.20
C PRO A 72 -15.91 -6.08 -7.15
N ILE A 73 -14.85 -6.71 -6.62
CA ILE A 73 -13.66 -7.09 -7.37
C ILE A 73 -13.74 -8.56 -7.77
N ARG A 74 -13.51 -8.83 -9.06
CA ARG A 74 -13.42 -10.18 -9.58
C ARG A 74 -12.01 -10.72 -9.41
N VAL A 75 -11.85 -11.80 -8.64
CA VAL A 75 -10.57 -12.49 -8.44
C VAL A 75 -10.59 -13.82 -9.18
N VAL A 76 -9.78 -13.92 -10.22
CA VAL A 76 -9.63 -15.10 -11.07
C VAL A 76 -8.40 -15.88 -10.64
N LEU A 77 -8.57 -17.11 -10.16
CA LEU A 77 -7.45 -18.02 -9.91
C LEU A 77 -7.18 -18.83 -11.20
N ALA A 78 -5.97 -18.73 -11.71
CA ALA A 78 -5.58 -19.35 -12.95
C ALA A 78 -4.45 -20.40 -12.73
N PRO A 79 -4.58 -21.64 -13.23
CA PRO A 79 -3.49 -22.62 -13.22
C PRO A 79 -2.42 -22.24 -14.27
N GLU A 80 -1.24 -22.84 -14.15
CA GLU A 80 -0.13 -22.64 -15.11
C GLU A 80 -0.50 -23.06 -16.55
N SER A 81 -1.45 -23.97 -16.72
CA SER A 81 -1.98 -24.38 -18.01
C SER A 81 -2.91 -23.36 -18.66
N SER A 82 -3.29 -22.30 -17.92
CA SER A 82 -4.20 -21.27 -18.42
C SER A 82 -3.52 -20.39 -19.49
N PRO A 83 -4.25 -20.00 -20.56
CA PRO A 83 -3.76 -18.98 -21.50
C PRO A 83 -3.41 -17.63 -20.84
N LEU A 84 -3.92 -17.33 -19.66
CA LEU A 84 -3.56 -16.15 -18.89
C LEU A 84 -2.11 -16.21 -18.38
N ALA A 85 -1.64 -17.41 -18.01
CA ALA A 85 -0.28 -17.62 -17.50
C ALA A 85 0.80 -17.40 -18.57
N THR A 86 0.47 -17.68 -19.84
CA THR A 86 1.42 -17.51 -20.96
C THR A 86 1.58 -16.05 -21.41
N ARG A 87 0.70 -15.15 -20.95
CA ARG A 87 0.72 -13.73 -21.32
C ARG A 87 1.65 -12.88 -20.46
N VAL A 88 2.12 -13.41 -19.35
CA VAL A 88 2.99 -12.73 -18.39
C VAL A 88 4.24 -13.55 -18.13
N ALA A 89 5.31 -12.89 -17.67
CA ALA A 89 6.54 -13.59 -17.33
C ALA A 89 6.31 -14.63 -16.21
N SER A 90 7.06 -15.72 -16.22
CA SER A 90 6.86 -16.86 -15.31
C SER A 90 7.08 -16.53 -13.82
N TRP A 91 7.75 -15.43 -13.52
CA TRP A 91 7.96 -14.94 -12.16
C TRP A 91 6.83 -14.03 -11.64
N VAL A 92 5.87 -13.64 -12.48
CA VAL A 92 4.70 -12.82 -12.11
C VAL A 92 3.66 -13.75 -11.50
N SER A 93 3.38 -13.59 -10.20
CA SER A 93 2.42 -14.41 -9.43
C SER A 93 0.99 -13.91 -9.50
N GLY A 94 0.76 -12.66 -9.90
CA GLY A 94 -0.56 -12.07 -10.12
C GLY A 94 -0.48 -10.81 -10.96
N TYR A 95 -1.63 -10.29 -11.36
CA TYR A 95 -1.75 -8.96 -11.93
C TYR A 95 -3.18 -8.45 -11.80
N ALA A 96 -3.32 -7.14 -11.64
CA ALA A 96 -4.61 -6.45 -11.68
C ALA A 96 -4.91 -5.90 -13.07
N VAL A 97 -6.20 -5.84 -13.42
CA VAL A 97 -6.76 -5.10 -14.54
C VAL A 97 -7.78 -4.11 -13.96
N PRO A 98 -7.32 -2.97 -13.42
CA PRO A 98 -8.17 -2.06 -12.63
C PRO A 98 -9.39 -1.55 -13.40
N ALA A 99 -9.25 -1.30 -14.72
CA ALA A 99 -10.36 -0.86 -15.56
C ALA A 99 -11.53 -1.88 -15.66
N LEU A 100 -11.30 -3.13 -15.27
CA LEU A 100 -12.29 -4.20 -15.23
C LEU A 100 -12.59 -4.69 -13.82
N ASP A 101 -12.13 -3.99 -12.79
CA ASP A 101 -12.18 -4.42 -11.38
C ASP A 101 -11.78 -5.90 -11.22
N THR A 102 -10.73 -6.33 -11.92
CA THR A 102 -10.34 -7.73 -12.03
C THR A 102 -8.89 -7.93 -11.57
N VAL A 103 -8.69 -8.98 -10.79
CA VAL A 103 -7.40 -9.46 -10.33
C VAL A 103 -7.22 -10.90 -10.83
N VAL A 104 -6.06 -11.23 -11.36
CA VAL A 104 -5.69 -12.60 -11.76
C VAL A 104 -4.53 -13.06 -10.89
N LEU A 105 -4.67 -14.24 -10.27
CA LEU A 105 -3.66 -14.84 -9.41
C LEU A 105 -3.22 -16.19 -9.96
N PHE A 106 -1.93 -16.47 -9.87
CA PHE A 106 -1.31 -17.76 -10.21
C PHE A 106 -0.78 -18.44 -8.94
N PRO A 107 -1.61 -19.22 -8.23
CA PRO A 107 -1.24 -19.80 -6.93
C PRO A 107 0.02 -20.66 -6.95
N GLY A 108 0.33 -21.26 -8.10
CA GLY A 108 1.54 -22.08 -8.28
C GLY A 108 2.85 -21.28 -8.29
N ARG A 109 2.79 -19.95 -8.39
CA ARG A 109 3.96 -19.06 -8.43
C ARG A 109 4.30 -18.40 -7.09
N VAL A 110 3.47 -18.61 -6.07
CA VAL A 110 3.68 -18.04 -4.73
C VAL A 110 4.52 -18.99 -3.87
N PRO A 111 5.52 -18.51 -3.10
CA PRO A 111 5.93 -17.12 -2.91
C PRO A 111 6.83 -16.59 -4.03
N SER A 112 6.62 -15.31 -4.40
CA SER A 112 7.46 -14.58 -5.36
C SER A 112 7.56 -13.13 -4.90
N TYR A 113 8.79 -12.57 -4.84
CA TYR A 113 8.93 -11.18 -4.41
C TYR A 113 8.19 -10.21 -5.37
N PRO A 114 7.45 -9.20 -4.85
CA PRO A 114 7.42 -8.73 -3.46
C PRO A 114 6.54 -9.56 -2.52
N ASP A 115 5.75 -10.53 -3.01
CA ASP A 115 4.72 -11.22 -2.25
C ASP A 115 5.27 -12.47 -1.55
N ARG A 116 5.03 -12.58 -0.24
CA ARG A 116 5.54 -13.68 0.60
C ARG A 116 4.59 -14.86 0.67
N ASN A 117 3.30 -14.61 0.48
CA ASN A 117 2.22 -15.58 0.56
C ASN A 117 1.01 -15.10 -0.26
N MET A 118 -0.03 -15.93 -0.31
CA MET A 118 -1.27 -15.64 -1.03
C MET A 118 -2.00 -14.39 -0.50
N GLU A 119 -1.91 -14.11 0.79
CA GLU A 119 -2.52 -12.93 1.39
C GLU A 119 -1.83 -11.66 0.90
N SER A 120 -0.51 -11.59 0.98
CA SER A 120 0.24 -10.43 0.51
C SER A 120 0.05 -10.22 -0.99
N LEU A 121 0.00 -11.29 -1.79
CA LEU A 121 -0.30 -11.19 -3.21
C LEU A 121 -1.71 -10.64 -3.46
N LEU A 122 -2.74 -11.19 -2.81
CA LEU A 122 -4.11 -10.70 -2.96
C LEU A 122 -4.24 -9.22 -2.58
N ARG A 123 -3.63 -8.82 -1.45
CA ARG A 123 -3.63 -7.42 -0.99
C ARG A 123 -2.92 -6.50 -1.98
N HIS A 124 -1.80 -6.95 -2.53
CA HIS A 124 -1.04 -6.21 -3.55
C HIS A 124 -1.90 -5.93 -4.79
N GLU A 125 -2.51 -6.97 -5.34
CA GLU A 125 -3.32 -6.84 -6.54
C GLU A 125 -4.62 -6.05 -6.32
N ILE A 126 -5.26 -6.22 -5.16
CA ILE A 126 -6.41 -5.38 -4.79
C ILE A 126 -5.99 -3.91 -4.60
N ALA A 127 -4.78 -3.67 -4.06
CA ALA A 127 -4.28 -2.31 -3.90
C ALA A 127 -4.19 -1.57 -5.25
N HIS A 128 -3.76 -2.22 -6.33
CA HIS A 128 -3.78 -1.61 -7.67
C HIS A 128 -5.20 -1.18 -8.11
N VAL A 129 -6.21 -1.99 -7.80
CA VAL A 129 -7.61 -1.61 -8.07
C VAL A 129 -8.02 -0.39 -7.25
N MET A 130 -7.68 -0.36 -5.95
CA MET A 130 -8.01 0.78 -5.06
C MET A 130 -7.25 2.06 -5.45
N ILE A 131 -5.96 1.95 -5.78
CA ILE A 131 -5.14 3.06 -6.29
C ILE A 131 -5.76 3.65 -7.56
N SER A 132 -6.15 2.78 -8.49
CA SER A 132 -6.81 3.21 -9.74
C SER A 132 -8.16 3.89 -9.46
N ARG A 133 -8.96 3.38 -8.53
CA ARG A 133 -10.23 4.01 -8.12
C ARG A 133 -9.98 5.39 -7.51
N ALA A 134 -9.02 5.53 -6.61
CA ALA A 134 -8.65 6.81 -6.00
C ALA A 134 -8.13 7.82 -7.05
N ALA A 135 -7.34 7.35 -8.02
CA ALA A 135 -6.87 8.14 -9.15
C ALA A 135 -7.92 8.32 -10.27
N ARG A 136 -9.10 7.69 -10.17
CA ARG A 136 -10.16 7.65 -11.20
C ARG A 136 -9.64 7.19 -12.56
N GLY A 137 -8.76 6.20 -12.57
CA GLY A 137 -8.16 5.65 -13.79
C GLY A 137 -7.11 6.55 -14.46
N ASN A 138 -6.77 7.71 -13.88
CA ASN A 138 -5.71 8.56 -14.41
C ASN A 138 -4.33 7.89 -14.21
N PRO A 139 -3.39 8.09 -15.16
CA PRO A 139 -2.10 7.41 -15.14
C PRO A 139 -1.22 7.87 -13.98
N LEU A 140 -0.51 6.91 -13.41
CA LEU A 140 0.47 7.11 -12.33
C LEU A 140 1.85 6.61 -12.79
N PRO A 141 2.96 7.16 -12.29
CA PRO A 141 4.28 6.57 -12.45
C PRO A 141 4.31 5.18 -11.81
N ARG A 142 4.99 4.25 -12.47
CA ARG A 142 5.01 2.85 -12.04
C ARG A 142 5.64 2.68 -10.65
N TRP A 143 6.70 3.40 -10.34
CA TRP A 143 7.31 3.37 -9.02
C TRP A 143 6.32 3.74 -7.89
N PHE A 144 5.42 4.70 -8.16
CA PHE A 144 4.45 5.14 -7.16
C PHE A 144 3.32 4.13 -6.98
N ASP A 145 2.79 3.60 -8.07
CA ASP A 145 1.74 2.57 -8.07
C ASP A 145 2.24 1.28 -7.38
N GLU A 146 3.33 0.70 -7.89
CA GLU A 146 3.92 -0.53 -7.35
C GLU A 146 4.45 -0.37 -5.90
N GLY A 147 5.02 0.79 -5.61
CA GLY A 147 5.48 1.11 -4.26
C GLY A 147 4.33 1.21 -3.26
N THR A 148 3.22 1.83 -3.65
CA THR A 148 2.01 1.95 -2.84
C THR A 148 1.36 0.58 -2.64
N ALA A 149 1.21 -0.21 -3.71
CA ALA A 149 0.66 -1.57 -3.63
C ALA A 149 1.50 -2.47 -2.72
N THR A 150 2.84 -2.41 -2.82
CA THR A 150 3.74 -3.18 -1.96
C THR A 150 3.63 -2.75 -0.49
N VAL A 151 3.50 -1.45 -0.20
CA VAL A 151 3.32 -0.94 1.17
C VAL A 151 1.98 -1.36 1.75
N ALA A 152 0.92 -1.36 0.93
CA ALA A 152 -0.43 -1.77 1.32
C ALA A 152 -0.55 -3.28 1.57
N ALA A 153 0.25 -4.08 0.86
CA ALA A 153 0.13 -5.54 0.87
C ALA A 153 0.58 -6.19 2.19
N ARG A 154 1.49 -5.55 2.92
CA ARG A 154 2.10 -6.16 4.11
C ARG A 154 2.86 -5.16 4.98
N GLU A 155 3.08 -5.55 6.21
CA GLU A 155 3.98 -4.83 7.10
C GLU A 155 5.42 -4.85 6.59
N TRP A 156 6.09 -3.72 6.75
CA TRP A 156 7.49 -3.56 6.40
C TRP A 156 8.40 -4.06 7.52
N GLY A 157 9.16 -5.11 7.24
CA GLY A 157 10.12 -5.68 8.18
C GLY A 157 11.56 -5.19 7.99
N ILE A 158 12.45 -5.65 8.88
CA ILE A 158 13.90 -5.37 8.80
C ILE A 158 14.47 -5.90 7.49
N GLU A 159 14.01 -7.07 7.03
CA GLU A 159 14.43 -7.69 5.77
C GLU A 159 14.13 -6.79 4.57
N ASP A 160 12.96 -6.13 4.56
CA ASP A 160 12.57 -5.23 3.47
C ASP A 160 13.45 -3.98 3.43
N GLY A 161 13.77 -3.44 4.62
CA GLY A 161 14.71 -2.34 4.76
C GLY A 161 16.10 -2.71 4.26
N ALA A 162 16.60 -3.88 4.64
CA ALA A 162 17.89 -4.39 4.17
C ALA A 162 17.88 -4.63 2.64
N ARG A 163 16.82 -5.22 2.10
CA ARG A 163 16.65 -5.44 0.65
C ARG A 163 16.62 -4.12 -0.12
N ALA A 164 15.89 -3.12 0.38
CA ALA A 164 15.86 -1.79 -0.24
C ALA A 164 17.24 -1.11 -0.21
N ALA A 165 17.94 -1.17 0.91
CA ALA A 165 19.30 -0.64 1.03
C ALA A 165 20.27 -1.35 0.06
N LEU A 166 20.24 -2.69 0.02
CA LEU A 166 21.05 -3.47 -0.92
C LEU A 166 20.72 -3.17 -2.38
N ALA A 167 19.43 -2.88 -2.69
CA ALA A 167 19.00 -2.54 -4.02
C ALA A 167 19.58 -1.20 -4.52
N THR A 168 20.02 -0.32 -3.62
CA THR A 168 20.68 0.96 -3.96
C THR A 168 22.22 0.85 -4.04
N ILE A 169 22.81 -0.28 -3.63
CA ILE A 169 24.27 -0.51 -3.73
C ILE A 169 24.67 -0.87 -5.16
N GLY A 170 25.74 -0.26 -5.64
CA GLY A 170 26.30 -0.52 -6.97
C GLY A 170 25.59 0.23 -8.10
N PRO A 171 25.59 -0.29 -9.34
CA PRO A 171 24.97 0.35 -10.51
C PRO A 171 23.45 0.17 -10.51
N GLY A 172 22.77 0.65 -9.47
CA GLY A 172 21.31 0.60 -9.34
C GLY A 172 20.63 1.89 -9.80
N PRO A 173 19.27 1.92 -9.79
CA PRO A 173 18.49 3.11 -10.06
C PRO A 173 18.90 4.28 -9.17
N ARG A 174 19.04 5.48 -9.76
CA ARG A 174 19.41 6.73 -9.07
C ARG A 174 18.43 7.85 -9.32
N SER A 175 17.42 7.60 -10.13
CA SER A 175 16.30 8.51 -10.43
C SER A 175 14.99 7.72 -10.48
N LEU A 176 13.85 8.42 -10.41
CA LEU A 176 12.52 7.81 -10.57
C LEU A 176 12.38 7.17 -11.95
N HIS A 177 12.95 7.78 -12.97
CA HIS A 177 12.95 7.23 -14.31
C HIS A 177 13.69 5.88 -14.38
N ASP A 178 14.84 5.77 -13.71
CA ASP A 178 15.60 4.51 -13.68
C ASP A 178 14.82 3.43 -12.93
N VAL A 179 14.10 3.79 -11.86
CA VAL A 179 13.24 2.85 -11.12
C VAL A 179 12.12 2.35 -12.02
N ASP A 180 11.43 3.25 -12.73
CA ASP A 180 10.36 2.88 -13.65
C ASP A 180 10.87 1.98 -14.79
N ALA A 181 12.02 2.29 -15.36
CA ALA A 181 12.63 1.48 -16.41
C ALA A 181 13.04 0.07 -15.92
N ALA A 182 13.47 -0.05 -14.66
CA ALA A 182 13.94 -1.30 -14.08
C ALA A 182 12.83 -2.38 -13.96
N PHE A 183 11.56 -2.00 -13.92
CA PHE A 183 10.43 -2.95 -13.95
C PHE A 183 10.30 -3.73 -15.27
N SER A 184 10.92 -3.25 -16.34
CA SER A 184 10.91 -3.93 -17.65
C SER A 184 12.11 -4.87 -17.84
N GLY A 185 12.99 -4.98 -16.82
CA GLY A 185 14.15 -5.86 -16.82
C GLY A 185 13.83 -7.31 -16.49
N ASP A 186 14.87 -8.06 -16.15
CA ASP A 186 14.71 -9.42 -15.62
C ASP A 186 14.13 -9.42 -14.20
N SER A 187 13.84 -10.61 -13.64
CA SER A 187 13.23 -10.76 -12.32
C SER A 187 14.08 -10.11 -11.20
N SER A 188 15.39 -10.13 -11.31
CA SER A 188 16.29 -9.53 -10.31
C SER A 188 16.22 -8.00 -10.34
N THR A 189 16.23 -7.43 -11.54
CA THR A 189 16.10 -5.98 -11.77
C THR A 189 14.73 -5.48 -11.35
N ALA A 190 13.65 -6.20 -11.70
CA ALA A 190 12.30 -5.90 -11.26
C ALA A 190 12.17 -5.97 -9.73
N SER A 191 12.73 -7.00 -9.08
CA SER A 191 12.73 -7.12 -7.61
C SER A 191 13.40 -5.93 -6.92
N ARG A 192 14.49 -5.40 -7.51
CA ARG A 192 15.13 -4.16 -7.02
C ARG A 192 14.22 -2.95 -7.17
N ALA A 193 13.52 -2.85 -8.30
CA ALA A 193 12.57 -1.76 -8.53
C ALA A 193 11.43 -1.79 -7.52
N TYR A 194 10.84 -2.95 -7.22
CA TYR A 194 9.83 -3.12 -6.15
C TYR A 194 10.36 -2.66 -4.78
N ALA A 195 11.57 -3.11 -4.41
CA ALA A 195 12.15 -2.74 -3.12
C ALA A 195 12.39 -1.23 -2.98
N ILE A 196 12.93 -0.59 -4.03
CA ILE A 196 13.18 0.86 -4.03
C ILE A 196 11.85 1.63 -4.05
N SER A 197 10.86 1.21 -4.83
CA SER A 197 9.56 1.85 -4.92
C SER A 197 8.83 1.84 -3.59
N ALA A 198 8.79 0.69 -2.91
CA ALA A 198 8.22 0.58 -1.57
C ALA A 198 8.97 1.47 -0.55
N ALA A 199 10.31 1.52 -0.62
CA ALA A 199 11.11 2.39 0.24
C ALA A 199 10.86 3.88 -0.03
N LEU A 200 10.69 4.27 -1.30
CA LEU A 200 10.31 5.64 -1.69
C LEU A 200 8.94 6.02 -1.13
N VAL A 201 7.92 5.16 -1.26
CA VAL A 201 6.59 5.43 -0.70
C VAL A 201 6.65 5.52 0.82
N ARG A 202 7.39 4.62 1.50
CA ARG A 202 7.58 4.75 2.95
C ARG A 202 8.35 6.01 3.35
N TYR A 203 9.33 6.44 2.57
CA TYR A 203 10.01 7.71 2.78
C TYR A 203 9.05 8.89 2.61
N LEU A 204 8.15 8.82 1.61
CA LEU A 204 7.07 9.79 1.41
C LEU A 204 6.17 9.90 2.65
N LEU A 205 5.68 8.77 3.15
CA LEU A 205 4.80 8.73 4.33
C LEU A 205 5.50 9.29 5.57
N ARG A 206 6.74 8.88 5.84
CA ARG A 206 7.50 9.39 6.99
C ARG A 206 7.78 10.90 6.92
N ARG A 207 7.93 11.45 5.72
CA ARG A 207 8.29 12.87 5.53
C ARG A 207 7.08 13.78 5.47
N HIS A 208 5.97 13.30 4.90
CA HIS A 208 4.79 14.12 4.61
C HIS A 208 3.50 13.63 5.28
N GLY A 209 3.60 12.60 6.14
CA GLY A 209 2.49 12.02 6.90
C GLY A 209 1.76 10.91 6.16
N ASP A 210 1.02 10.09 6.92
CA ASP A 210 0.41 8.85 6.44
C ASP A 210 -0.65 9.06 5.36
N THR A 211 -1.24 10.25 5.29
CA THR A 211 -2.24 10.61 4.26
C THR A 211 -1.63 11.15 2.96
N ALA A 212 -0.29 11.20 2.83
CA ALA A 212 0.36 11.82 1.67
C ALA A 212 -0.01 11.15 0.34
N VAL A 213 -0.07 9.82 0.32
CA VAL A 213 -0.47 9.04 -0.86
C VAL A 213 -1.91 9.38 -1.26
N GLY A 214 -2.86 9.31 -0.34
CA GLY A 214 -4.26 9.63 -0.60
C GLY A 214 -4.46 11.06 -1.10
N ARG A 215 -3.71 12.05 -0.54
CA ARG A 215 -3.75 13.44 -1.02
C ARG A 215 -3.27 13.59 -2.47
N ILE A 216 -2.23 12.86 -2.86
CA ILE A 216 -1.72 12.84 -4.25
C ILE A 216 -2.78 12.22 -5.16
N LEU A 217 -3.26 11.02 -4.81
CA LEU A 217 -4.26 10.28 -5.60
C LEU A 217 -5.56 11.09 -5.79
N ALA A 218 -6.05 11.74 -4.74
CA ALA A 218 -7.24 12.59 -4.83
C ALA A 218 -7.09 13.76 -5.81
N ARG A 219 -5.88 14.34 -5.94
CA ARG A 219 -5.59 15.38 -6.92
C ARG A 219 -5.49 14.83 -8.35
N VAL A 220 -4.81 13.71 -8.50
CA VAL A 220 -4.74 13.01 -9.79
C VAL A 220 -6.15 12.62 -10.24
N GLY A 221 -6.98 12.09 -9.35
CA GLY A 221 -8.38 11.77 -9.61
C GLY A 221 -9.26 12.97 -10.01
N LYS A 222 -8.83 14.19 -9.69
CA LYS A 222 -9.46 15.44 -10.14
C LYS A 222 -8.88 15.96 -11.47
N GLY A 223 -7.99 15.20 -12.11
CA GLY A 223 -7.42 15.52 -13.42
C GLY A 223 -6.08 16.28 -13.38
N ALA A 224 -5.47 16.46 -12.20
CA ALA A 224 -4.13 17.01 -12.12
C ALA A 224 -3.10 16.01 -12.65
N GLY A 225 -2.06 16.47 -13.34
CA GLY A 225 -0.90 15.65 -13.66
C GLY A 225 -0.20 15.17 -12.38
N PHE A 226 0.40 13.96 -12.40
CA PHE A 226 1.04 13.41 -11.22
C PHE A 226 2.09 14.34 -10.59
N GLY A 227 2.92 15.01 -11.41
CA GLY A 227 3.94 15.95 -10.94
C GLY A 227 3.35 17.10 -10.13
N ASP A 228 2.31 17.74 -10.68
CA ASP A 228 1.60 18.86 -10.04
C ASP A 228 0.86 18.38 -8.78
N ALA A 229 0.22 17.20 -8.85
CA ALA A 229 -0.46 16.60 -7.71
C ALA A 229 0.51 16.29 -6.57
N PHE A 230 1.69 15.77 -6.90
CA PHE A 230 2.75 15.46 -5.95
C PHE A 230 3.25 16.74 -5.26
N GLU A 231 3.61 17.76 -6.05
CA GLU A 231 4.11 19.03 -5.53
C GLU A 231 3.07 19.76 -4.68
N ALA A 232 1.81 19.80 -5.12
CA ALA A 232 0.72 20.40 -4.36
C ALA A 232 0.38 19.64 -3.06
N ALA A 233 0.68 18.34 -2.97
CA ALA A 233 0.45 17.55 -1.77
C ALA A 233 1.61 17.56 -0.78
N THR A 234 2.85 17.77 -1.27
CA THR A 234 4.08 17.61 -0.48
C THR A 234 4.87 18.89 -0.29
N GLY A 235 4.67 19.90 -1.14
CA GLY A 235 5.43 21.13 -1.15
C GLY A 235 6.79 21.03 -1.88
N GLU A 236 7.09 19.89 -2.52
CA GLU A 236 8.32 19.70 -3.30
C GLU A 236 8.05 18.87 -4.56
N SER A 237 8.82 19.08 -5.63
CA SER A 237 8.69 18.25 -6.82
C SER A 237 9.14 16.81 -6.57
N SER A 238 8.53 15.84 -7.26
CA SER A 238 8.91 14.43 -7.16
C SER A 238 10.39 14.16 -7.45
N GLY A 239 11.01 14.97 -8.34
CA GLY A 239 12.42 14.92 -8.62
C GLY A 239 13.30 15.38 -7.45
N ASN A 240 12.91 16.46 -6.72
CA ASN A 240 13.61 16.91 -5.51
C ASN A 240 13.50 15.89 -4.39
N PHE A 241 12.31 15.36 -4.18
CA PHE A 241 12.02 14.29 -3.24
C PHE A 241 12.93 13.07 -3.50
N ALA A 242 12.98 12.58 -4.73
CA ALA A 242 13.81 11.43 -5.11
C ALA A 242 15.30 11.69 -4.90
N ARG A 243 15.81 12.87 -5.29
CA ARG A 243 17.20 13.25 -5.02
C ARG A 243 17.53 13.25 -3.53
N GLY A 244 16.59 13.70 -2.70
CA GLY A 244 16.71 13.63 -1.23
C GLY A 244 16.85 12.20 -0.72
N TYR A 245 16.01 11.31 -1.21
CA TYR A 245 16.03 9.88 -0.88
C TYR A 245 17.36 9.23 -1.30
N PHE A 246 17.72 9.29 -2.58
CA PHE A 246 18.93 8.63 -3.10
C PHE A 246 20.22 9.19 -2.48
N ARG A 247 20.29 10.49 -2.19
CA ARG A 247 21.44 11.07 -1.48
C ARG A 247 21.56 10.53 -0.06
N ARG A 248 20.44 10.38 0.65
CA ARG A 248 20.43 9.81 2.00
C ARG A 248 20.88 8.35 1.98
N GLU A 249 20.35 7.54 1.06
CA GLU A 249 20.74 6.14 0.93
C GLU A 249 22.22 6.00 0.55
N ALA A 250 22.74 6.84 -0.35
CA ALA A 250 24.14 6.85 -0.71
C ALA A 250 25.06 7.16 0.50
N LEU A 251 24.64 8.05 1.40
CA LEU A 251 25.39 8.33 2.64
C LEU A 251 25.41 7.11 3.56
N TRP A 252 24.26 6.46 3.77
CA TRP A 252 24.18 5.26 4.60
C TRP A 252 24.99 4.11 4.02
N THR A 253 24.87 3.85 2.73
CA THR A 253 25.61 2.76 2.07
C THR A 253 27.12 3.01 2.01
N ALA A 254 27.57 4.26 2.01
CA ALA A 254 28.99 4.59 2.10
C ALA A 254 29.61 4.22 3.47
N TRP A 255 28.83 4.25 4.54
CA TRP A 255 29.31 3.88 5.88
C TRP A 255 29.27 2.37 6.14
N VAL A 256 28.45 1.60 5.44
CA VAL A 256 28.35 0.15 5.64
C VAL A 256 29.67 -0.58 5.48
N PRO A 257 30.47 -0.39 4.40
CA PRO A 257 31.76 -1.04 4.26
C PRO A 257 32.75 -0.64 5.37
N PHE A 258 32.68 0.60 5.83
CA PHE A 258 33.51 1.08 6.93
C PHE A 258 33.14 0.40 8.24
N LEU A 259 31.85 0.39 8.60
CA LEU A 259 31.33 -0.21 9.84
C LEU A 259 31.50 -1.74 9.88
N THR A 260 31.46 -2.40 8.73
CA THR A 260 31.65 -3.86 8.61
C THR A 260 33.10 -4.27 8.37
N SER A 261 34.02 -3.30 8.29
CA SER A 261 35.44 -3.60 8.11
C SER A 261 36.01 -4.33 9.35
N SER A 262 36.88 -5.31 9.09
CA SER A 262 37.56 -6.04 10.17
C SER A 262 38.32 -5.10 11.12
N THR A 263 38.88 -4.00 10.59
CA THR A 263 39.56 -2.99 11.39
C THR A 263 38.65 -2.33 12.44
N VAL A 264 37.44 -1.90 12.04
CA VAL A 264 36.49 -1.29 12.96
C VAL A 264 36.00 -2.32 13.98
N LEU A 265 35.77 -3.56 13.57
CA LEU A 265 35.40 -4.64 14.47
C LEU A 265 36.48 -4.89 15.53
N TRP A 266 37.72 -5.00 15.13
CA TRP A 266 38.83 -5.19 16.06
C TRP A 266 39.07 -3.98 16.96
N MET A 267 38.93 -2.75 16.46
CA MET A 267 38.94 -1.55 17.30
C MET A 267 37.83 -1.57 18.35
N ALA A 268 36.60 -1.94 17.96
CA ALA A 268 35.47 -2.03 18.90
C ALA A 268 35.72 -3.10 19.99
N ILE A 269 36.21 -4.29 19.62
CA ILE A 269 36.59 -5.36 20.56
C ILE A 269 37.67 -4.88 21.52
N THR A 270 38.73 -4.23 20.99
CA THR A 270 39.83 -3.70 21.81
C THR A 270 39.35 -2.65 22.81
N LEU A 271 38.49 -1.71 22.33
CA LEU A 271 37.93 -0.69 23.19
C LEU A 271 37.05 -1.30 24.30
N LEU A 272 36.22 -2.28 23.97
CA LEU A 272 35.41 -3.00 24.94
C LEU A 272 36.27 -3.71 25.97
N ALA A 273 37.34 -4.40 25.54
CA ALA A 273 38.28 -5.07 26.46
C ALA A 273 38.97 -4.08 27.41
N LEU A 274 39.38 -2.90 26.91
CA LEU A 274 39.97 -1.85 27.76
C LEU A 274 38.95 -1.28 28.77
N VAL A 275 37.71 -1.10 28.37
CA VAL A 275 36.65 -0.65 29.29
C VAL A 275 36.42 -1.70 30.38
N VAL A 276 36.26 -2.97 30.03
CA VAL A 276 36.09 -4.07 31.01
C VAL A 276 37.30 -4.14 31.93
N PHE A 277 38.51 -4.10 31.41
CA PHE A 277 39.75 -4.10 32.19
C PHE A 277 39.76 -2.93 33.17
N SER A 278 39.43 -1.72 32.76
CA SER A 278 39.43 -0.53 33.62
C SER A 278 38.37 -0.58 34.71
N LEU A 279 37.25 -1.28 34.50
CA LEU A 279 36.18 -1.47 35.49
C LEU A 279 36.52 -2.59 36.49
N THR A 280 37.27 -3.60 36.06
CA THR A 280 37.61 -4.78 36.89
C THR A 280 38.82 -4.51 37.84
N PHE A 281 39.71 -3.60 37.44
CA PHE A 281 40.94 -3.29 38.18
C PHE A 281 40.93 -1.89 38.88
N ARG A 282 39.73 -1.36 39.08
CA ARG A 282 39.44 -0.27 40.02
C ARG A 282 38.93 -0.82 41.36
#